data_d7a9f986af1d0a221fff7f4fe3f81ea1
#
_entry.id   d7a9f986af1d0a221fff7f4fe3f81ea1
#
_cell.length_a   1.000
_cell.length_b   1.000
_cell.length_c   1.000
_cell.angle_alpha   90.00
_cell.angle_beta   90.00
_cell.angle_gamma   90.00
#
_symmetry.space_group_name_H-M   'P 1'
#
loop_
_entity.id
_entity.type
_entity.pdbx_description
1 polymer ?
#
loop_
_entity_poly.entity_id
_entity_poly.type
_entity_poly.pdbx_seq_one_letter_code
_entity_poly.pdbx_strand_id
1 'polypeptide(L)'
;MNTWLLNRKKKDKKDPQKWTKEEDELLKEAVKRFGEKNWKDIASFIPGRNHVQCLQRWKKVLKPGLKKGHWSEEEDELLRTWKNQSGNWAEVAEHIPGRTPKQCRERWCNHIDPTIRKGDWTKEEDALILNLQKQWGNRWSNIASVWYE
;
A
#
# COMPACT_ATOMS: atom_id res chain seq x y z
N MET A 1 -40.33 16.75 22.88
CA MET A 1 -39.58 15.83 21.98
C MET A 1 -38.10 15.91 22.28
N ASN A 2 -37.54 14.81 22.69
CA ASN A 2 -36.17 14.77 23.14
C ASN A 2 -35.22 14.71 21.94
N THR A 3 -34.62 15.85 21.61
CA THR A 3 -33.62 16.00 20.52
C THR A 3 -32.41 15.13 20.70
N TRP A 4 -32.16 14.62 21.91
CA TRP A 4 -31.01 13.73 22.15
C TRP A 4 -31.22 12.28 21.67
N LEU A 5 -32.45 11.89 21.37
CA LEU A 5 -32.74 10.62 20.69
C LEU A 5 -32.38 10.62 19.19
N LEU A 6 -32.30 11.81 18.59
CA LEU A 6 -31.85 11.97 17.21
C LEU A 6 -30.32 11.86 17.05
N ASN A 7 -29.57 12.11 18.12
CA ASN A 7 -28.12 12.01 18.11
C ASN A 7 -27.58 10.58 18.31
N ARG A 8 -28.43 9.63 18.66
CA ARG A 8 -28.03 8.22 18.76
C ARG A 8 -27.82 7.52 17.40
N LYS A 9 -28.17 8.17 16.29
CA LYS A 9 -28.00 7.58 14.94
C LYS A 9 -26.79 8.06 14.16
N LYS A 10 -25.91 8.87 14.76
CA LYS A 10 -24.54 8.97 14.31
C LYS A 10 -23.68 7.95 15.04
N LYS A 11 -24.09 6.69 15.04
CA LYS A 11 -23.12 5.60 15.13
C LYS A 11 -22.24 5.77 13.92
N ASP A 12 -20.96 5.96 14.19
CA ASP A 12 -19.88 5.97 13.27
C ASP A 12 -20.24 5.21 12.00
N LYS A 13 -20.43 5.91 10.89
CA LYS A 13 -20.47 5.25 9.59
C LYS A 13 -19.05 4.70 9.43
N LYS A 14 -18.92 3.45 9.85
CA LYS A 14 -17.72 2.67 9.64
C LYS A 14 -17.33 2.86 8.19
N ASP A 15 -16.15 3.42 7.96
CA ASP A 15 -15.62 3.51 6.61
C ASP A 15 -15.64 2.09 6.03
N PRO A 16 -16.45 1.81 5.00
CA PRO A 16 -16.59 0.44 4.49
C PRO A 16 -15.29 -0.12 3.92
N GLN A 17 -14.29 0.73 3.72
CA GLN A 17 -12.99 0.32 3.20
C GLN A 17 -11.97 0.03 4.30
N LYS A 18 -12.18 0.55 5.51
CA LYS A 18 -11.24 0.40 6.62
C LYS A 18 -11.53 -0.84 7.47
N TRP A 19 -10.56 -1.72 7.54
CA TRP A 19 -10.65 -2.92 8.38
C TRP A 19 -10.49 -2.59 9.87
N THR A 20 -11.33 -3.19 10.69
CA THR A 20 -11.22 -3.09 12.15
C THR A 20 -10.34 -4.21 12.71
N LYS A 21 -9.91 -4.07 13.96
CA LYS A 21 -9.17 -5.13 14.67
C LYS A 21 -9.98 -6.42 14.77
N GLU A 22 -11.27 -6.31 15.06
CA GLU A 22 -12.18 -7.45 15.17
C GLU A 22 -12.30 -8.20 13.84
N GLU A 23 -12.41 -7.47 12.74
CA GLU A 23 -12.43 -8.07 11.40
C GLU A 23 -11.11 -8.77 11.06
N ASP A 24 -9.98 -8.16 11.41
CA ASP A 24 -8.66 -8.76 11.22
C ASP A 24 -8.50 -10.06 12.02
N GLU A 25 -8.96 -10.09 13.27
CA GLU A 25 -8.94 -11.30 14.11
C GLU A 25 -9.83 -12.41 13.54
N LEU A 26 -11.04 -12.06 13.09
CA LEU A 26 -11.93 -13.01 12.43
C LEU A 26 -11.31 -13.59 11.16
N LEU A 27 -10.65 -12.77 10.37
CA LEU A 27 -9.97 -13.20 9.16
C LEU A 27 -8.80 -14.15 9.46
N LYS A 28 -7.98 -13.84 10.45
CA LYS A 28 -6.88 -14.71 10.89
C LYS A 28 -7.40 -16.06 11.35
N GLU A 29 -8.45 -16.10 12.15
CA GLU A 29 -9.06 -17.34 12.61
C GLU A 29 -9.67 -18.14 11.47
N ALA A 30 -10.37 -17.50 10.56
CA ALA A 30 -10.97 -18.15 9.40
C ALA A 30 -9.89 -18.76 8.49
N VAL A 31 -8.80 -18.06 8.24
CA VAL A 31 -7.67 -18.60 7.46
C VAL A 31 -7.00 -19.77 8.17
N LYS A 32 -6.86 -19.69 9.49
CA LYS A 32 -6.32 -20.80 10.29
C LYS A 32 -7.18 -22.07 10.17
N ARG A 33 -8.50 -21.90 10.12
CA ARG A 33 -9.48 -23.00 10.02
C ARG A 33 -9.57 -23.60 8.61
N PHE A 34 -9.61 -22.75 7.58
CA PHE A 34 -9.83 -23.15 6.19
C PHE A 34 -8.57 -23.20 5.32
N GLY A 35 -7.46 -22.69 5.81
CA GLY A 35 -6.25 -22.47 5.03
C GLY A 35 -6.37 -21.25 4.10
N GLU A 36 -5.39 -21.04 3.26
CA GLU A 36 -5.39 -19.97 2.25
C GLU A 36 -6.18 -20.38 1.00
N LYS A 37 -7.30 -21.03 1.21
CA LYS A 37 -8.21 -21.56 0.19
C LYS A 37 -9.64 -21.24 0.59
N ASN A 38 -10.58 -21.41 -0.34
CA ASN A 38 -12.01 -21.24 -0.03
C ASN A 38 -12.35 -19.84 0.52
N TRP A 39 -11.88 -18.82 -0.18
CA TRP A 39 -12.06 -17.43 0.27
C TRP A 39 -13.53 -17.01 0.40
N LYS A 40 -14.44 -17.66 -0.33
CA LYS A 40 -15.87 -17.47 -0.17
C LYS A 40 -16.37 -17.94 1.20
N ASP A 41 -15.90 -19.10 1.65
CA ASP A 41 -16.22 -19.64 2.98
C ASP A 41 -15.61 -18.76 4.08
N ILE A 42 -14.36 -18.34 3.90
CA ILE A 42 -13.70 -17.40 4.81
C ILE A 42 -14.50 -16.11 4.94
N ALA A 43 -14.93 -15.53 3.83
CA ALA A 43 -15.69 -14.30 3.81
C ALA A 43 -17.06 -14.43 4.52
N SER A 44 -17.66 -15.63 4.55
CA SER A 44 -18.92 -15.87 5.25
C SER A 44 -18.83 -15.65 6.76
N PHE A 45 -17.63 -15.74 7.34
CA PHE A 45 -17.38 -15.46 8.76
C PHE A 45 -17.14 -14.00 9.08
N ILE A 46 -17.00 -13.16 8.06
CA ILE A 46 -16.68 -11.74 8.24
C ILE A 46 -17.80 -10.88 7.67
N PRO A 47 -18.75 -10.44 8.53
CA PRO A 47 -19.89 -9.64 8.08
C PRO A 47 -19.45 -8.36 7.36
N GLY A 48 -20.03 -8.12 6.19
CA GLY A 48 -19.77 -6.90 5.42
C GLY A 48 -18.52 -6.93 4.56
N ARG A 49 -17.84 -8.07 4.47
CA ARG A 49 -16.65 -8.25 3.60
C ARG A 49 -16.88 -9.39 2.61
N ASN A 50 -16.50 -9.17 1.35
CA ASN A 50 -16.54 -10.21 0.32
C ASN A 50 -15.21 -10.99 0.24
N HIS A 51 -15.21 -12.05 -0.56
CA HIS A 51 -14.02 -12.90 -0.70
C HIS A 51 -12.80 -12.17 -1.29
N VAL A 52 -13.01 -11.21 -2.17
CA VAL A 52 -11.92 -10.41 -2.76
C VAL A 52 -11.28 -9.52 -1.69
N GLN A 53 -12.09 -8.84 -0.88
CA GLN A 53 -11.60 -8.00 0.22
C GLN A 53 -10.80 -8.80 1.24
N CYS A 54 -11.28 -9.98 1.62
CA CYS A 54 -10.58 -10.87 2.54
C CYS A 54 -9.24 -11.34 1.98
N LEU A 55 -9.21 -11.76 0.72
CA LEU A 55 -7.99 -12.20 0.06
C LEU A 55 -6.94 -11.08 0.00
N GLN A 56 -7.35 -9.88 -0.40
CA GLN A 56 -6.44 -8.74 -0.49
C GLN A 56 -5.92 -8.30 0.88
N ARG A 57 -6.78 -8.27 1.90
CA ARG A 57 -6.36 -7.93 3.26
C ARG A 57 -5.34 -8.92 3.79
N TRP A 58 -5.58 -10.20 3.60
CA TRP A 58 -4.65 -11.25 3.99
C TRP A 58 -3.30 -11.09 3.29
N LYS A 59 -3.29 -11.07 1.97
CA LYS A 59 -2.05 -11.01 1.19
C LYS A 59 -1.21 -9.76 1.45
N LYS A 60 -1.87 -8.61 1.63
CA LYS A 60 -1.17 -7.32 1.75
C LYS A 60 -0.80 -6.94 3.18
N VAL A 61 -1.50 -7.43 4.19
CA VAL A 61 -1.36 -6.94 5.56
C VAL A 61 -1.17 -8.04 6.59
N LEU A 62 -2.02 -9.08 6.57
CA LEU A 62 -2.11 -10.03 7.69
C LEU A 62 -1.23 -11.27 7.52
N LYS A 63 -0.83 -11.62 6.33
CA LYS A 63 -0.05 -12.84 6.07
C LYS A 63 1.23 -12.85 6.90
N PRO A 64 1.51 -13.93 7.67
CA PRO A 64 2.76 -14.06 8.39
C PRO A 64 3.97 -14.03 7.44
N GLY A 65 5.05 -13.41 7.90
CA GLY A 65 6.28 -13.29 7.10
C GLY A 65 6.36 -12.05 6.23
N LEU A 66 5.34 -11.18 6.22
CA LEU A 66 5.46 -9.87 5.57
C LEU A 66 6.53 -9.04 6.28
N LYS A 67 7.49 -8.56 5.53
CA LYS A 67 8.55 -7.69 6.03
C LYS A 67 8.11 -6.24 6.01
N LYS A 68 8.42 -5.51 7.08
CA LYS A 68 8.21 -4.08 7.21
C LYS A 68 9.54 -3.40 7.52
N GLY A 69 9.65 -2.12 7.18
CA GLY A 69 10.84 -1.34 7.47
C GLY A 69 11.93 -1.47 6.42
N HIS A 70 13.18 -1.35 6.84
CA HIS A 70 14.32 -1.22 5.95
C HIS A 70 14.52 -2.40 5.02
N TRP A 71 14.90 -2.09 3.79
CA TRP A 71 15.29 -3.07 2.79
C TRP A 71 16.76 -3.47 2.98
N SER A 72 17.07 -4.75 2.86
CA SER A 72 18.43 -5.23 2.84
C SER A 72 19.08 -5.06 1.47
N GLU A 73 20.39 -5.17 1.42
CA GLU A 73 21.13 -5.13 0.14
C GLU A 73 20.72 -6.28 -0.78
N GLU A 74 20.48 -7.47 -0.23
CA GLU A 74 20.00 -8.63 -0.97
C GLU A 74 18.62 -8.40 -1.57
N GLU A 75 17.72 -7.79 -0.82
CA GLU A 75 16.40 -7.42 -1.33
C GLU A 75 16.49 -6.38 -2.46
N ASP A 76 17.37 -5.39 -2.33
CA ASP A 76 17.60 -4.39 -3.36
C ASP A 76 18.20 -5.00 -4.65
N GLU A 77 19.11 -5.95 -4.52
CA GLU A 77 19.67 -6.68 -5.67
C GLU A 77 18.62 -7.51 -6.39
N LEU A 78 17.77 -8.22 -5.65
CA LEU A 78 16.64 -8.96 -6.22
C LEU A 78 15.69 -8.01 -6.94
N LEU A 79 15.41 -6.87 -6.37
CA LEU A 79 14.55 -5.85 -6.98
C LEU A 79 15.12 -5.33 -8.30
N ARG A 80 16.41 -5.01 -8.37
CA ARG A 80 17.06 -4.60 -9.62
C ARG A 80 17.01 -5.69 -10.68
N THR A 81 17.34 -6.90 -10.30
CA THR A 81 17.37 -8.06 -11.22
C THR A 81 16.01 -8.31 -11.83
N TRP A 82 14.98 -8.42 -11.00
CA TRP A 82 13.64 -8.80 -11.46
C TRP A 82 12.90 -7.64 -12.11
N LYS A 83 13.16 -6.40 -11.71
CA LYS A 83 12.60 -5.22 -12.39
C LYS A 83 13.06 -5.12 -13.83
N ASN A 84 14.32 -5.46 -14.10
CA ASN A 84 14.86 -5.45 -15.47
C ASN A 84 14.28 -6.57 -16.34
N GLN A 85 13.87 -7.68 -15.75
CA GLN A 85 13.33 -8.83 -16.46
C GLN A 85 11.81 -8.80 -16.62
N SER A 86 11.12 -8.11 -15.72
CA SER A 86 9.65 -8.07 -15.71
C SER A 86 9.13 -6.64 -15.71
N GLY A 87 8.08 -6.40 -16.49
CA GLY A 87 7.33 -5.15 -16.45
C GLY A 87 6.20 -5.13 -15.41
N ASN A 88 6.02 -6.20 -14.64
CA ASN A 88 4.91 -6.40 -13.73
C ASN A 88 5.38 -6.49 -12.28
N TRP A 89 4.92 -5.57 -11.44
CA TRP A 89 5.29 -5.55 -10.03
C TRP A 89 4.81 -6.77 -9.24
N ALA A 90 3.73 -7.40 -9.64
CA ALA A 90 3.26 -8.63 -9.01
C ALA A 90 4.28 -9.77 -9.19
N GLU A 91 4.84 -9.94 -10.39
CA GLU A 91 5.90 -10.91 -10.65
C GLU A 91 7.18 -10.57 -9.89
N VAL A 92 7.57 -9.31 -9.89
CA VAL A 92 8.77 -8.86 -9.14
C VAL A 92 8.64 -9.23 -7.66
N ALA A 93 7.48 -8.96 -7.05
CA ALA A 93 7.23 -9.25 -5.64
C ALA A 93 7.25 -10.75 -5.31
N GLU A 94 6.88 -11.61 -6.24
CA GLU A 94 6.93 -13.07 -6.06
C GLU A 94 8.36 -13.57 -5.79
N HIS A 95 9.35 -12.88 -6.31
CA HIS A 95 10.76 -13.24 -6.14
C HIS A 95 11.43 -12.58 -4.93
N ILE A 96 10.72 -11.70 -4.23
CA ILE A 96 11.23 -11.00 -3.04
C ILE A 96 10.39 -11.42 -1.82
N PRO A 97 10.83 -12.41 -1.06
CA PRO A 97 10.04 -12.95 0.06
C PRO A 97 9.66 -11.85 1.07
N GLY A 98 8.37 -11.80 1.41
CA GLY A 98 7.84 -10.88 2.42
C GLY A 98 7.59 -9.44 1.95
N ARG A 99 7.87 -9.11 0.69
CA ARG A 99 7.58 -7.79 0.13
C ARG A 99 6.39 -7.85 -0.83
N THR A 100 5.50 -6.85 -0.71
CA THR A 100 4.33 -6.72 -1.57
C THR A 100 4.69 -5.98 -2.87
N PRO A 101 3.86 -6.10 -3.94
CA PRO A 101 4.06 -5.32 -5.15
C PRO A 101 4.14 -3.81 -4.90
N LYS A 102 3.33 -3.30 -3.97
CA LYS A 102 3.34 -1.89 -3.58
C LYS A 102 4.67 -1.48 -2.96
N GLN A 103 5.20 -2.29 -2.04
CA GLN A 103 6.50 -2.04 -1.41
C GLN A 103 7.64 -2.06 -2.43
N CYS A 104 7.63 -3.02 -3.34
CA CYS A 104 8.63 -3.11 -4.41
C CYS A 104 8.62 -1.88 -5.32
N ARG A 105 7.44 -1.46 -5.74
CA ARG A 105 7.28 -0.25 -6.56
C ARG A 105 7.76 1.00 -5.84
N GLU A 106 7.36 1.19 -4.58
CA GLU A 106 7.77 2.35 -3.78
C GLU A 106 9.28 2.37 -3.56
N ARG A 107 9.88 1.22 -3.25
CA ARG A 107 11.33 1.12 -3.07
C ARG A 107 12.07 1.47 -4.36
N TRP A 108 11.63 0.93 -5.49
CA TRP A 108 12.21 1.25 -6.79
C TRP A 108 12.11 2.74 -7.10
N CYS A 109 10.90 3.29 -7.10
CA CYS A 109 10.64 4.67 -7.49
C CYS A 109 11.34 5.69 -6.59
N ASN A 110 11.50 5.38 -5.30
CA ASN A 110 12.03 6.34 -4.33
C ASN A 110 13.54 6.18 -4.07
N HIS A 111 14.14 5.03 -4.35
CA HIS A 111 15.52 4.75 -3.92
C HIS A 111 16.41 4.06 -4.96
N ILE A 112 15.87 3.16 -5.77
CA ILE A 112 16.68 2.26 -6.61
C ILE A 112 16.76 2.72 -8.08
N ASP A 113 15.71 3.33 -8.59
CA ASP A 113 15.65 3.78 -9.99
C ASP A 113 16.88 4.61 -10.34
N PRO A 114 17.69 4.18 -11.32
CA PRO A 114 18.92 4.89 -11.68
C PRO A 114 18.70 6.29 -12.25
N THR A 115 17.47 6.62 -12.67
CA THR A 115 17.12 7.95 -13.14
C THR A 115 16.94 8.96 -12.01
N ILE A 116 16.85 8.50 -10.76
CA ILE A 116 16.74 9.38 -9.60
C ILE A 116 18.09 10.05 -9.36
N ARG A 117 18.10 11.36 -9.39
CA ARG A 117 19.27 12.13 -9.00
C ARG A 117 19.34 12.24 -7.48
N LYS A 118 20.42 11.72 -6.91
CA LYS A 118 20.74 11.85 -5.48
C LYS A 118 21.76 12.95 -5.32
N GLY A 119 21.61 13.76 -4.31
CA GLY A 119 22.50 14.86 -3.99
C GLY A 119 21.74 16.12 -3.63
N ASP A 120 22.48 17.21 -3.48
CA ASP A 120 21.92 18.47 -3.05
C ASP A 120 21.04 19.12 -4.14
N TRP A 121 19.99 19.76 -3.71
CA TRP A 121 19.14 20.55 -4.57
C TRP A 121 19.87 21.83 -4.99
N THR A 122 19.74 22.20 -6.25
CA THR A 122 20.25 23.49 -6.72
C THR A 122 19.31 24.62 -6.31
N LYS A 123 19.82 25.85 -6.32
CA LYS A 123 18.98 27.04 -6.04
C LYS A 123 17.87 27.21 -7.06
N GLU A 124 18.13 26.89 -8.32
CA GLU A 124 17.14 26.93 -9.40
C GLU A 124 16.04 25.90 -9.19
N GLU A 125 16.41 24.71 -8.76
CA GLU A 125 15.45 23.64 -8.42
C GLU A 125 14.59 24.02 -7.21
N ASP A 126 15.17 24.58 -6.17
CA ASP A 126 14.45 25.07 -5.00
C ASP A 126 13.44 26.15 -5.39
N ALA A 127 13.84 27.11 -6.21
CA ALA A 127 12.97 28.16 -6.69
C ALA A 127 11.81 27.61 -7.51
N LEU A 128 12.08 26.64 -8.38
CA LEU A 128 11.07 26.00 -9.21
C LEU A 128 10.04 25.23 -8.38
N ILE A 129 10.49 24.44 -7.42
CA ILE A 129 9.58 23.64 -6.59
C ILE A 129 8.70 24.54 -5.71
N LEU A 130 9.25 25.58 -5.15
CA LEU A 130 8.49 26.56 -4.36
C LEU A 130 7.42 27.27 -5.20
N ASN A 131 7.76 27.65 -6.41
CA ASN A 131 6.84 28.29 -7.33
C ASN A 131 5.69 27.36 -7.77
N LEU A 132 6.01 26.12 -8.12
CA LEU A 132 5.03 25.13 -8.51
C LEU A 132 4.12 24.73 -7.35
N GLN A 133 4.66 24.63 -6.15
CA GLN A 133 3.88 24.36 -4.94
C GLN A 133 2.91 25.51 -4.64
N LYS A 134 3.31 26.75 -4.84
CA LYS A 134 2.41 27.91 -4.72
C LYS A 134 1.24 27.85 -5.71
N GLN A 135 1.50 27.43 -6.95
CA GLN A 135 0.48 27.37 -7.99
C GLN A 135 -0.44 26.18 -7.86
N TRP A 136 0.09 25.01 -7.48
CA TRP A 136 -0.62 23.75 -7.53
C TRP A 136 -0.85 23.10 -6.17
N GLY A 137 -0.38 23.70 -5.07
CA GLY A 137 -0.47 23.11 -3.74
C GLY A 137 0.31 21.78 -3.66
N ASN A 138 -0.29 20.78 -3.02
CA ASN A 138 0.37 19.49 -2.77
C ASN A 138 0.19 18.48 -3.91
N ARG A 139 0.06 18.91 -5.13
CA ARG A 139 -0.05 18.04 -6.31
C ARG A 139 1.34 17.60 -6.79
N TRP A 140 2.00 16.80 -5.96
CA TRP A 140 3.41 16.44 -6.16
C TRP A 140 3.68 15.63 -7.43
N SER A 141 2.76 14.78 -7.86
CA SER A 141 2.90 14.05 -9.12
C SER A 141 2.91 14.99 -10.33
N ASN A 142 2.06 16.01 -10.33
CA ASN A 142 2.03 17.02 -11.38
C ASN A 142 3.29 17.90 -11.33
N ILE A 143 3.75 18.28 -10.15
CA ILE A 143 4.98 19.03 -9.94
C ILE A 143 6.19 18.25 -10.48
N ALA A 144 6.27 16.96 -10.14
CA ALA A 144 7.36 16.11 -10.61
C ALA A 144 7.39 15.96 -12.13
N SER A 145 6.24 15.98 -12.81
CA SER A 145 6.18 15.85 -14.28
C SER A 145 6.91 16.98 -15.01
N VAL A 146 6.97 18.15 -14.43
CA VAL A 146 7.68 19.31 -15.01
C VAL A 146 9.19 19.12 -14.99
N TRP A 147 9.71 18.28 -14.11
CA TRP A 147 11.15 17.99 -13.98
C TRP A 147 11.71 17.14 -15.10
N TYR A 148 10.85 16.41 -15.81
CA TYR A 148 11.26 15.44 -16.84
C TYR A 148 11.17 16.00 -18.26
N GLU A 149 10.80 17.25 -18.43
CA GLU A 149 10.89 17.99 -19.68
C GLU A 149 12.20 18.76 -19.77
#